data_5f87b47d2e5b34adbdf2e26264ae449a
#
_entry.id   5f87b47d2e5b34adbdf2e26264ae449a
#
_cell.length_a   1.000
_cell.length_b   1.000
_cell.length_c   1.000
_cell.angle_alpha   90.00
_cell.angle_beta   90.00
_cell.angle_gamma   90.00
#
_symmetry.space_group_name_H-M   'P 1'
#
loop_
_entity.id
_entity.type
_entity.pdbx_description
1 polymer ?
#
loop_
_entity_poly.entity_id
_entity_poly.type
_entity_poly.pdbx_seq_one_letter_code
_entity_poly.pdbx_strand_id
1 'polypeptide(L)'
;VLVNAMNITASVFINDDESGLHHDYEKWLEKLAPEKPYSQYRHNGFEDNADAHLKRTVMGREAVVAITEGRLDFGTWEQIFYYEFDGRRDKRVLIKIIGE
;
A
#
# COMPACT_ATOMS: atom_id res chain seq x y z
N VAL A 1 4.31 9.95 -13.69
CA VAL A 1 3.01 9.36 -13.34
C VAL A 1 2.87 9.31 -11.84
N LEU A 2 1.76 9.80 -11.35
CA LEU A 2 1.36 9.66 -9.96
C LEU A 2 0.37 8.50 -9.85
N VAL A 3 0.62 7.57 -8.95
CA VAL A 3 -0.29 6.47 -8.61
C VAL A 3 -0.63 6.60 -7.13
N ASN A 4 -1.90 6.76 -6.80
CA ASN A 4 -2.33 7.16 -5.46
C ASN A 4 -3.45 6.24 -4.95
N ALA A 5 -3.22 5.61 -3.80
CA ALA A 5 -4.25 4.84 -3.11
C ALA A 5 -5.23 5.80 -2.43
N MET A 6 -6.49 5.78 -2.85
CA MET A 6 -7.53 6.68 -2.37
C MET A 6 -8.27 6.15 -1.15
N ASN A 7 -7.95 4.97 -0.69
CA ASN A 7 -8.56 4.38 0.49
C ASN A 7 -7.58 4.41 1.66
N ILE A 8 -8.07 4.79 2.82
CA ILE A 8 -7.27 5.03 4.01
C ILE A 8 -6.66 3.76 4.63
N THR A 9 -7.06 2.59 4.15
CA THR A 9 -6.52 1.29 4.57
C THR A 9 -5.69 0.60 3.47
N ALA A 10 -5.43 1.31 2.37
CA ALA A 10 -4.68 0.79 1.24
C ALA A 10 -3.40 1.57 1.01
N SER A 11 -2.44 0.97 0.35
CA SER A 11 -1.17 1.60 0.02
C SER A 11 -0.76 1.37 -1.43
N VAL A 12 0.10 2.25 -1.92
CA VAL A 12 0.82 2.09 -3.17
C VAL A 12 2.31 2.26 -2.87
N PHE A 13 3.11 1.33 -3.31
CA PHE A 13 4.56 1.37 -3.11
C PHE A 13 5.27 0.70 -4.29
N ILE A 14 6.58 0.86 -4.34
CA ILE A 14 7.42 0.31 -5.41
C ILE A 14 8.46 -0.61 -4.80
N ASN A 15 8.50 -1.85 -5.27
CA ASN A 15 9.57 -2.79 -4.97
C ASN A 15 9.54 -3.95 -5.99
N ASP A 16 10.21 -5.04 -5.68
CA ASP A 16 10.32 -6.21 -6.54
C ASP A 16 9.09 -7.12 -6.45
N ASP A 17 8.67 -7.66 -7.59
CA ASP A 17 7.60 -8.65 -7.65
C ASP A 17 8.19 -10.06 -7.46
N GLU A 18 8.36 -10.45 -6.20
CA GLU A 18 8.91 -11.76 -5.83
C GLU A 18 8.07 -12.35 -4.72
N SER A 19 7.64 -13.60 -4.88
CA SER A 19 6.66 -14.22 -3.96
C SER A 19 7.15 -14.33 -2.52
N GLY A 20 8.44 -14.62 -2.32
CA GLY A 20 9.03 -14.67 -0.98
C GLY A 20 9.02 -13.30 -0.31
N LEU A 21 9.29 -12.25 -1.07
CA LEU A 21 9.28 -10.88 -0.57
C LEU A 21 7.86 -10.45 -0.16
N HIS A 22 6.85 -10.79 -0.96
CA HIS A 22 5.45 -10.50 -0.59
C HIS A 22 5.05 -11.24 0.68
N HIS A 23 5.46 -12.48 0.82
CA HIS A 23 5.25 -13.24 2.05
C HIS A 23 5.92 -12.56 3.26
N ASP A 24 7.14 -12.08 3.07
CA ASP A 24 7.89 -11.40 4.13
C ASP A 24 7.23 -10.06 4.51
N TYR A 25 6.69 -9.31 3.54
CA TYR A 25 5.92 -8.10 3.83
C TYR A 25 4.72 -8.40 4.72
N GLU A 26 3.96 -9.44 4.41
CA GLU A 26 2.80 -9.82 5.20
C GLU A 26 3.18 -10.13 6.65
N LYS A 27 4.23 -10.91 6.85
CA LYS A 27 4.74 -11.24 8.19
C LYS A 27 5.25 -10.02 8.93
N TRP A 28 6.02 -9.19 8.25
CA TRP A 28 6.60 -8.00 8.85
C TRP A 28 5.54 -6.99 9.28
N LEU A 29 4.56 -6.74 8.43
CA LEU A 29 3.46 -5.84 8.73
C LEU A 29 2.61 -6.36 9.88
N GLU A 30 2.36 -7.66 9.94
CA GLU A 30 1.61 -8.27 11.03
C GLU A 30 2.35 -8.19 12.37
N LYS A 31 3.67 -8.23 12.35
CA LYS A 31 4.49 -7.98 13.54
C LYS A 31 4.42 -6.54 14.01
N LEU A 32 4.45 -5.59 13.08
CA LEU A 32 4.42 -4.17 13.40
C LEU A 32 3.04 -3.73 13.91
N ALA A 33 1.98 -4.24 13.30
CA ALA A 33 0.62 -3.87 13.61
C ALA A 33 -0.28 -5.11 13.56
N PRO A 34 -0.25 -5.96 14.60
CA PRO A 34 -1.08 -7.17 14.62
C PRO A 34 -2.56 -6.83 14.52
N GLU A 35 -3.30 -7.58 13.73
CA GLU A 35 -4.75 -7.42 13.64
C GLU A 35 -5.42 -7.74 14.97
N LYS A 36 -4.99 -8.82 15.61
CA LYS A 36 -5.60 -9.32 16.86
C LYS A 36 -4.63 -9.22 18.04
N PRO A 37 -5.14 -9.00 19.27
CA PRO A 37 -6.56 -8.78 19.57
C PRO A 37 -7.03 -7.39 19.16
N TYR A 38 -8.25 -7.27 18.66
CA TYR A 38 -8.82 -5.99 18.21
C TYR A 38 -8.82 -4.94 19.33
N SER A 39 -9.02 -5.38 20.56
CA SER A 39 -9.10 -4.50 21.73
C SER A 39 -7.80 -3.82 22.12
N GLN A 40 -6.67 -4.20 21.52
CA GLN A 40 -5.40 -3.54 21.78
C GLN A 40 -5.35 -2.11 21.24
N TYR A 41 -6.26 -1.78 20.31
CA TYR A 41 -6.31 -0.47 19.66
C TYR A 41 -7.54 0.31 20.09
N ARG A 42 -7.35 1.58 20.41
CA ARG A 42 -8.47 2.47 20.78
C ARG A 42 -9.42 2.73 19.61
N HIS A 43 -8.89 2.76 18.38
CA HIS A 43 -9.68 2.90 17.16
C HIS A 43 -10.74 1.82 17.03
N ASN A 44 -10.48 0.64 17.57
CA ASN A 44 -11.35 -0.52 17.46
C ASN A 44 -12.50 -0.55 18.51
N GLY A 45 -12.85 0.59 19.08
CA GLY A 45 -14.03 0.69 19.93
C GLY A 45 -15.32 0.29 19.20
N PHE A 46 -15.47 0.72 17.95
CA PHE A 46 -16.59 0.39 17.06
C PHE A 46 -16.14 -0.19 15.72
N GLU A 47 -14.82 -0.22 15.47
CA GLU A 47 -14.23 -0.70 14.24
C GLU A 47 -13.39 -1.93 14.51
N ASP A 48 -12.80 -2.50 13.46
CA ASP A 48 -11.96 -3.69 13.57
C ASP A 48 -10.73 -3.64 12.66
N ASN A 49 -10.35 -2.44 12.22
CA ASN A 49 -9.35 -2.23 11.16
C ASN A 49 -8.23 -1.26 11.52
N ALA A 50 -7.96 -1.07 12.80
CA ALA A 50 -6.88 -0.17 13.23
C ALA A 50 -5.53 -0.60 12.65
N ASP A 51 -5.26 -1.90 12.62
CA ASP A 51 -4.04 -2.44 12.03
C ASP A 51 -3.88 -2.06 10.55
N ALA A 52 -4.98 -2.06 9.80
CA ALA A 52 -4.97 -1.69 8.39
C ALA A 52 -4.55 -0.23 8.19
N HIS A 53 -5.05 0.67 9.03
CA HIS A 53 -4.64 2.08 9.01
C HIS A 53 -3.15 2.25 9.30
N LEU A 54 -2.64 1.52 10.27
CA LEU A 54 -1.23 1.58 10.65
C LEU A 54 -0.33 1.02 9.55
N LYS A 55 -0.71 -0.11 8.98
CA LYS A 55 0.02 -0.73 7.86
C LYS A 55 0.09 0.20 6.66
N ARG A 56 -1.03 0.84 6.33
CA ARG A 56 -1.07 1.83 5.24
C ARG A 56 -0.14 3.00 5.51
N THR A 57 -0.09 3.49 6.72
CA THR A 57 0.80 4.60 7.09
C THR A 57 2.27 4.22 6.89
N VAL A 58 2.64 2.99 7.23
CA VAL A 58 4.01 2.49 7.05
C VAL A 58 4.37 2.29 5.58
N MET A 59 3.46 1.71 4.80
CA MET A 59 3.72 1.36 3.40
C MET A 59 3.56 2.53 2.43
N GLY A 60 2.80 3.55 2.80
CA GLY A 60 2.65 4.76 2.02
C GLY A 60 1.39 4.83 1.18
N ARG A 61 1.08 6.04 0.73
CA ARG A 61 -0.13 6.39 0.01
C ARG A 61 0.05 6.37 -1.50
N GLU A 62 1.24 6.72 -1.99
CA GLU A 62 1.45 7.05 -3.39
C GLU A 62 2.85 6.70 -3.87
N ALA A 63 2.97 6.51 -5.16
CA ALA A 63 4.24 6.38 -5.86
C ALA A 63 4.27 7.34 -7.04
N VAL A 64 5.43 7.93 -7.30
CA VAL A 64 5.69 8.80 -8.44
C VAL A 64 6.75 8.17 -9.29
N VAL A 65 6.48 8.02 -10.59
CA VAL A 65 7.39 7.42 -11.55
C VAL A 65 7.54 8.36 -12.74
N ALA A 66 8.77 8.60 -13.14
CA ALA A 66 9.05 9.38 -14.34
C ALA A 66 8.64 8.62 -15.59
N ILE A 67 8.32 9.35 -16.65
CA ILE A 67 8.14 8.80 -17.99
C ILE A 67 9.32 9.28 -18.81
N THR A 68 10.09 8.35 -19.36
CA THR A 68 11.24 8.63 -20.21
C THR A 68 11.07 7.89 -21.54
N GLU A 69 11.12 8.62 -22.65
CA GLU A 69 10.97 8.06 -23.99
C GLU A 69 9.67 7.23 -24.14
N GLY A 70 8.58 7.72 -23.55
CA GLY A 70 7.27 7.08 -23.67
C GLY A 70 7.06 5.86 -22.77
N ARG A 71 7.96 5.60 -21.82
CA ARG A 71 7.88 4.46 -20.91
C ARG A 71 8.05 4.89 -19.47
N LEU A 72 7.45 4.13 -18.56
CA LEU A 72 7.72 4.28 -17.14
C LEU A 72 9.19 3.97 -16.88
N ASP A 73 9.87 4.89 -16.19
CA ASP A 73 11.31 4.81 -15.94
C ASP A 73 11.55 4.14 -14.61
N PHE A 74 11.72 2.83 -14.63
CA PHE A 74 11.96 2.01 -13.45
C PHE A 74 13.41 1.55 -13.36
N GLY A 75 13.88 1.37 -12.14
CA GLY A 75 15.06 0.52 -11.90
C GLY A 75 14.75 -0.92 -12.30
N THR A 76 15.78 -1.76 -12.39
CA THR A 76 15.69 -3.11 -12.98
C THR A 76 14.59 -3.97 -12.38
N TRP A 77 14.38 -3.88 -11.08
CA TRP A 77 13.43 -4.73 -10.34
C TRP A 77 12.24 -3.96 -9.76
N GLU A 78 12.09 -2.70 -10.12
CA GLU A 78 11.02 -1.88 -9.59
C GLU A 78 9.70 -2.17 -10.29
N GLN A 79 8.65 -2.37 -9.49
CA GLN A 79 7.28 -2.47 -9.97
C GLN A 79 6.34 -1.79 -8.96
N ILE A 80 5.21 -1.30 -9.44
CA ILE A 80 4.20 -0.64 -8.60
C ILE A 80 3.27 -1.69 -8.04
N PHE A 81 3.02 -1.60 -6.72
CA PHE A 81 2.09 -2.48 -6.01
C PHE A 81 0.99 -1.70 -5.34
N TYR A 82 -0.18 -2.30 -5.32
CA TYR A 82 -1.31 -1.85 -4.53
C TYR A 82 -1.63 -2.93 -3.50
N TYR A 83 -1.57 -2.59 -2.20
CA TYR A 83 -1.92 -3.47 -1.11
C TYR A 83 -3.14 -2.94 -0.38
N GLU A 84 -4.13 -3.80 -0.14
CA GLU A 84 -5.30 -3.50 0.66
C GLU A 84 -5.26 -4.33 1.94
N PHE A 85 -5.37 -3.68 3.10
CA PHE A 85 -5.20 -4.33 4.39
C PHE A 85 -6.52 -4.61 5.14
N ASP A 86 -7.63 -4.04 4.67
CA ASP A 86 -8.96 -4.26 5.25
C ASP A 86 -9.81 -5.19 4.38
N GLY A 87 -9.82 -4.94 3.09
CA GLY A 87 -10.45 -5.82 2.10
C GLY A 87 -11.97 -5.79 2.04
N ARG A 88 -12.63 -4.85 2.72
CA ARG A 88 -14.08 -4.89 2.93
C ARG A 88 -14.91 -3.90 2.12
N ARG A 89 -14.28 -2.96 1.44
CA ARG A 89 -14.97 -1.86 0.75
C ARG A 89 -14.42 -1.70 -0.65
N ASP A 90 -15.22 -1.10 -1.53
CA ASP A 90 -14.76 -0.72 -2.85
C ASP A 90 -13.58 0.24 -2.75
N LYS A 91 -12.58 0.02 -3.58
CA LYS A 91 -11.32 0.76 -3.53
C LYS A 91 -11.11 1.52 -4.83
N ARG A 92 -10.39 2.64 -4.72
CA ARG A 92 -10.03 3.50 -5.84
C ARG A 92 -8.53 3.71 -5.88
N VAL A 93 -7.99 3.65 -7.09
CA VAL A 93 -6.63 4.10 -7.37
C VAL A 93 -6.74 5.28 -8.34
N LEU A 94 -6.12 6.38 -7.98
CA LEU A 94 -6.04 7.56 -8.83
C LEU A 94 -4.70 7.53 -9.57
N ILE A 95 -4.77 7.64 -10.88
CA ILE A 95 -3.57 7.73 -11.72
C ILE A 95 -3.60 9.06 -12.44
N LYS A 96 -2.53 9.85 -12.30
CA LYS A 96 -2.35 11.11 -13.03
C LYS A 96 -1.04 11.12 -13.76
N ILE A 97 -1.10 11.64 -14.98
CA ILE A 97 0.08 11.86 -15.82
C ILE A 97 0.23 13.37 -15.96
N ILE A 98 1.38 13.89 -15.57
CA ILE A 98 1.68 15.31 -15.60
C ILE A 98 2.89 15.51 -16.51
N GLY A 99 2.77 16.45 -17.45
CA GLY A 99 3.86 16.76 -18.35
C GLY A 99 3.36 17.34 -19.67
N GLU A 100 4.28 17.48 -20.59
CA GLU A 100 4.04 18.05 -21.91
C GLU A 100 3.98 17.00 -23.02
#